data_c46c2dd24e94d48425df0616f2340afb
#
_entry.id   c46c2dd24e94d48425df0616f2340afb
#
_cell.length_a   1.000
_cell.length_b   1.000
_cell.length_c   1.000
_cell.angle_alpha   90.00
_cell.angle_beta   90.00
_cell.angle_gamma   90.00
#
_symmetry.space_group_name_H-M   'P 1'
#
loop_
_entity.id
_entity.type
_entity.pdbx_description
1 polymer ?
#
loop_
_entity_poly.entity_id
_entity_poly.type
_entity_poly.pdbx_seq_one_letter_code
_entity_poly.pdbx_strand_id
1 'polypeptide(L)'
;MQNELILDSVADGVFTVDRNWTITSFNLAAELITGWSRENAVGKNCSEIFQSSICGRNCAIAESLYTGKAVSNRSITIKTRNGRSHSVSISAAPLVDHEGNVVGGVETFRDLSVEISLRQQLTRRYTFDQIISKSPAMQRLFEIMPDIARSESNVLILGESGTGKELIASALFHASNRKDGPFVTVNCGALPDTLLESELFGYKAGAFTDAKKDKVGRFAAAEGGTLFLDEIGDIPQSLQVKLLRVLQQKTYEPLGSNTPVKADVRIIAATNRDLPQLVREGQFRDDLYYRLNVVNIYLPPLRERIEDIPLLVEHFVKKFSAEKGKDIVGVSDQAIARLMRYSYHGNIRELENIIEYAFILCPGGYIQESHLPEHIGVRTSLEAPEPCGLTPGMTLEDIERQAIYQSLERNQWKKMLTCRELRISKDTLRRKIEHYGLHNPAEPQEKEG
;
A
#
# COMPACT_ATOMS: atom_id res chain seq x y z
N MET A 1 -3.36 -16.55 -51.33
CA MET A 1 -4.76 -16.93 -51.01
C MET A 1 -4.88 -17.80 -49.75
N GLN A 2 -4.31 -19.03 -49.67
CA GLN A 2 -4.53 -19.90 -48.50
C GLN A 2 -3.91 -19.37 -47.19
N ASN A 3 -2.73 -18.79 -47.23
CA ASN A 3 -2.05 -18.21 -46.07
C ASN A 3 -2.73 -16.92 -45.55
N GLU A 4 -3.34 -16.16 -46.43
CA GLU A 4 -4.08 -14.95 -46.04
C GLU A 4 -5.38 -15.26 -45.31
N LEU A 5 -6.10 -16.28 -45.77
CA LEU A 5 -7.31 -16.77 -45.11
C LEU A 5 -7.04 -17.26 -43.68
N ILE A 6 -5.87 -17.92 -43.48
CA ILE A 6 -5.46 -18.35 -42.14
C ILE A 6 -5.16 -17.14 -41.24
N LEU A 7 -4.41 -16.16 -41.73
CA LEU A 7 -4.09 -14.93 -40.97
C LEU A 7 -5.32 -14.12 -40.64
N ASP A 8 -6.30 -14.03 -41.57
CA ASP A 8 -7.55 -13.29 -41.36
C ASP A 8 -8.52 -14.02 -40.41
N SER A 9 -8.32 -15.30 -40.14
CA SER A 9 -9.09 -16.06 -39.16
C SER A 9 -8.58 -15.88 -37.71
N VAL A 10 -7.38 -15.30 -37.52
CA VAL A 10 -6.81 -15.05 -36.20
C VAL A 10 -7.44 -13.80 -35.60
N ALA A 11 -7.91 -13.90 -34.36
CA ALA A 11 -8.54 -12.78 -33.63
C ALA A 11 -7.54 -11.69 -33.19
N ASP A 12 -6.27 -12.03 -33.05
CA ASP A 12 -5.20 -11.09 -32.76
C ASP A 12 -4.74 -10.39 -34.03
N GLY A 13 -4.40 -9.09 -33.94
CA GLY A 13 -3.76 -8.37 -35.05
C GLY A 13 -2.40 -9.02 -35.36
N VAL A 14 -2.14 -9.28 -36.65
CA VAL A 14 -0.88 -9.84 -37.13
C VAL A 14 -0.35 -9.00 -38.27
N PHE A 15 0.91 -8.61 -38.18
CA PHE A 15 1.62 -8.02 -39.30
C PHE A 15 3.04 -8.57 -39.42
N THR A 16 3.58 -8.49 -40.63
CA THR A 16 4.97 -8.86 -40.91
C THR A 16 5.73 -7.67 -41.49
N VAL A 17 7.03 -7.62 -41.21
CA VAL A 17 7.93 -6.62 -41.78
C VAL A 17 9.12 -7.28 -42.46
N ASP A 18 9.65 -6.63 -43.48
CA ASP A 18 10.96 -6.95 -44.08
C ASP A 18 12.12 -6.44 -43.21
N ARG A 19 13.36 -6.61 -43.70
CA ARG A 19 14.58 -6.11 -43.01
C ARG A 19 14.66 -4.59 -42.92
N ASN A 20 13.85 -3.85 -43.68
CA ASN A 20 13.77 -2.40 -43.71
C ASN A 20 12.62 -1.83 -42.91
N TRP A 21 11.97 -2.69 -42.08
CA TRP A 21 10.78 -2.32 -41.27
C TRP A 21 9.55 -1.96 -42.09
N THR A 22 9.53 -2.34 -43.38
CA THR A 22 8.37 -2.14 -44.25
C THR A 22 7.36 -3.25 -44.01
N ILE A 23 6.10 -2.89 -43.78
CA ILE A 23 5.03 -3.85 -43.56
C ILE A 23 4.77 -4.63 -44.86
N THR A 24 4.86 -5.96 -44.80
CA THR A 24 4.67 -6.86 -45.94
C THR A 24 3.35 -7.60 -45.89
N SER A 25 2.77 -7.78 -44.70
CA SER A 25 1.42 -8.37 -44.52
C SER A 25 0.72 -7.70 -43.34
N PHE A 26 -0.63 -7.67 -43.40
CA PHE A 26 -1.48 -7.03 -42.39
C PHE A 26 -2.85 -7.72 -42.40
N ASN A 27 -3.24 -8.38 -41.31
CA ASN A 27 -4.48 -9.16 -41.27
C ASN A 27 -5.70 -8.30 -40.94
N LEU A 28 -6.90 -8.88 -41.08
CA LEU A 28 -8.17 -8.19 -40.81
C LEU A 28 -8.29 -7.69 -39.35
N ALA A 29 -7.83 -8.47 -38.37
CA ALA A 29 -7.85 -8.05 -36.97
C ALA A 29 -6.95 -6.82 -36.74
N ALA A 30 -5.80 -6.76 -37.41
CA ALA A 30 -4.92 -5.58 -37.36
C ALA A 30 -5.61 -4.32 -37.93
N GLU A 31 -6.40 -4.46 -39.00
CA GLU A 31 -7.21 -3.33 -39.52
C GLU A 31 -8.22 -2.84 -38.48
N LEU A 32 -8.94 -3.77 -37.86
CA LEU A 32 -9.97 -3.43 -36.85
C LEU A 32 -9.40 -2.75 -35.62
N ILE A 33 -8.25 -3.23 -35.13
CA ILE A 33 -7.60 -2.70 -33.91
C ILE A 33 -6.98 -1.32 -34.17
N THR A 34 -6.28 -1.16 -35.30
CA THR A 34 -5.51 0.06 -35.59
C THR A 34 -6.31 1.13 -36.34
N GLY A 35 -7.37 0.72 -37.05
CA GLY A 35 -8.14 1.58 -37.95
C GLY A 35 -7.44 1.91 -39.28
N TRP A 36 -6.31 1.27 -39.57
CA TRP A 36 -5.62 1.34 -40.86
C TRP A 36 -6.05 0.19 -41.75
N SER A 37 -6.44 0.46 -43.01
CA SER A 37 -6.68 -0.63 -43.94
C SER A 37 -5.36 -1.26 -44.43
N ARG A 38 -5.40 -2.54 -44.78
CA ARG A 38 -4.26 -3.30 -45.35
C ARG A 38 -3.63 -2.56 -46.50
N GLU A 39 -4.45 -2.02 -47.43
CA GLU A 39 -3.97 -1.28 -48.60
C GLU A 39 -3.13 -0.03 -48.22
N ASN A 40 -3.45 0.58 -47.08
CA ASN A 40 -2.77 1.78 -46.60
C ASN A 40 -1.62 1.48 -45.64
N ALA A 41 -1.55 0.28 -45.08
CA ALA A 41 -0.51 -0.14 -44.13
C ALA A 41 0.63 -0.87 -44.83
N VAL A 42 0.34 -1.76 -45.78
CA VAL A 42 1.37 -2.50 -46.53
C VAL A 42 2.20 -1.52 -47.37
N GLY A 43 3.51 -1.73 -47.36
CA GLY A 43 4.48 -0.85 -48.03
C GLY A 43 4.92 0.37 -47.22
N LYS A 44 4.33 0.63 -46.03
CA LYS A 44 4.77 1.68 -45.11
C LYS A 44 5.66 1.15 -44.00
N ASN A 45 6.43 2.06 -43.38
CA ASN A 45 7.20 1.71 -42.21
C ASN A 45 6.29 1.45 -41.01
N CYS A 46 6.54 0.37 -40.25
CA CYS A 46 5.70 0.01 -39.12
C CYS A 46 5.61 1.11 -38.04
N SER A 47 6.65 1.91 -37.86
CA SER A 47 6.66 3.03 -36.90
C SER A 47 5.68 4.15 -37.28
N GLU A 48 5.35 4.32 -38.56
CA GLU A 48 4.37 5.31 -39.02
C GLU A 48 2.94 4.88 -38.72
N ILE A 49 2.68 3.57 -38.80
CA ILE A 49 1.35 2.99 -38.58
C ILE A 49 1.03 2.85 -37.09
N PHE A 50 1.97 2.32 -36.29
CA PHE A 50 1.70 2.00 -34.90
C PHE A 50 2.05 3.12 -33.93
N GLN A 51 3.06 3.97 -34.22
CA GLN A 51 3.54 5.05 -33.36
C GLN A 51 3.60 4.62 -31.88
N SER A 52 4.16 3.43 -31.64
CA SER A 52 4.15 2.84 -30.31
C SER A 52 5.16 3.50 -29.38
N SER A 53 4.92 3.38 -28.08
CA SER A 53 5.79 3.89 -27.01
C SER A 53 7.22 3.30 -27.04
N ILE A 54 7.41 2.16 -27.72
CA ILE A 54 8.70 1.46 -27.82
C ILE A 54 9.40 1.62 -29.18
N CYS A 55 8.81 2.35 -30.15
CA CYS A 55 9.45 2.58 -31.45
C CYS A 55 10.81 3.30 -31.27
N GLY A 56 11.85 2.71 -31.85
CA GLY A 56 13.21 3.28 -31.92
C GLY A 56 14.13 2.97 -30.73
N ARG A 57 13.66 2.54 -29.56
CA ARG A 57 14.52 2.26 -28.40
C ARG A 57 14.42 0.82 -27.85
N ASN A 58 13.24 0.24 -27.79
CA ASN A 58 12.97 -1.09 -27.20
C ASN A 58 12.04 -1.88 -28.09
N CYS A 59 12.19 -1.82 -29.41
CA CYS A 59 11.33 -2.50 -30.37
C CYS A 59 11.41 -4.03 -30.18
N ALA A 60 10.27 -4.67 -29.99
CA ALA A 60 10.20 -6.13 -29.78
C ALA A 60 10.65 -6.92 -31.01
N ILE A 61 10.33 -6.44 -32.22
CA ILE A 61 10.80 -7.06 -33.47
C ILE A 61 12.32 -6.91 -33.57
N ALA A 62 12.90 -5.71 -33.27
CA ALA A 62 14.34 -5.51 -33.32
C ALA A 62 15.09 -6.43 -32.37
N GLU A 63 14.59 -6.56 -31.15
CA GLU A 63 15.14 -7.47 -30.13
C GLU A 63 15.08 -8.91 -30.61
N SER A 64 13.95 -9.32 -31.17
CA SER A 64 13.74 -10.67 -31.71
C SER A 64 14.68 -10.98 -32.88
N LEU A 65 14.85 -10.04 -33.80
CA LEU A 65 15.78 -10.17 -34.94
C LEU A 65 17.25 -10.24 -34.49
N TYR A 66 17.63 -9.45 -33.48
CA TYR A 66 18.98 -9.43 -32.95
C TYR A 66 19.34 -10.67 -32.15
N THR A 67 18.42 -11.15 -31.32
CA THR A 67 18.64 -12.31 -30.42
C THR A 67 18.35 -13.66 -31.07
N GLY A 68 17.60 -13.66 -32.17
CA GLY A 68 17.07 -14.87 -32.79
C GLY A 68 15.98 -15.56 -31.98
N LYS A 69 15.48 -14.93 -30.88
CA LYS A 69 14.47 -15.48 -29.98
C LYS A 69 13.17 -14.71 -30.07
N ALA A 70 12.06 -15.40 -29.83
CA ALA A 70 10.76 -14.74 -29.72
C ALA A 70 10.68 -13.89 -28.46
N VAL A 71 10.06 -12.71 -28.57
CA VAL A 71 9.64 -11.86 -27.46
C VAL A 71 8.14 -12.06 -27.28
N SER A 72 7.67 -12.33 -26.06
CA SER A 72 6.26 -12.66 -25.80
C SER A 72 5.64 -11.74 -24.75
N ASN A 73 4.34 -11.45 -24.94
CA ASN A 73 3.47 -10.78 -23.95
C ASN A 73 4.03 -9.46 -23.41
N ARG A 74 4.58 -8.61 -24.28
CA ARG A 74 4.97 -7.26 -23.91
C ARG A 74 3.77 -6.33 -24.12
N SER A 75 3.30 -5.70 -23.06
CA SER A 75 2.24 -4.69 -23.17
C SER A 75 2.83 -3.34 -23.55
N ILE A 76 2.21 -2.70 -24.52
CA ILE A 76 2.60 -1.40 -25.05
C ILE A 76 1.37 -0.55 -25.37
N THR A 77 1.59 0.73 -25.61
CA THR A 77 0.57 1.62 -26.14
C THR A 77 0.87 1.93 -27.60
N ILE A 78 -0.13 1.77 -28.46
CA ILE A 78 -0.08 2.17 -29.87
C ILE A 78 -1.03 3.34 -30.12
N LYS A 79 -0.82 4.10 -31.21
CA LYS A 79 -1.78 5.10 -31.68
C LYS A 79 -2.56 4.56 -32.87
N THR A 80 -3.87 4.61 -32.79
CA THR A 80 -4.75 4.30 -33.92
C THR A 80 -4.74 5.44 -34.95
N ARG A 81 -5.26 5.18 -36.17
CA ARG A 81 -5.39 6.17 -37.22
C ARG A 81 -6.10 7.45 -36.78
N ASN A 82 -7.03 7.34 -35.83
CA ASN A 82 -7.79 8.47 -35.28
C ASN A 82 -7.05 9.20 -34.14
N GLY A 83 -5.78 8.89 -33.89
CA GLY A 83 -4.95 9.48 -32.83
C GLY A 83 -5.27 9.01 -31.40
N ARG A 84 -6.17 8.04 -31.22
CA ARG A 84 -6.49 7.45 -29.91
C ARG A 84 -5.40 6.50 -29.49
N SER A 85 -5.05 6.51 -28.19
CA SER A 85 -4.12 5.55 -27.61
C SER A 85 -4.86 4.25 -27.30
N HIS A 86 -4.32 3.11 -27.77
CA HIS A 86 -4.78 1.76 -27.49
C HIS A 86 -3.69 0.96 -26.79
N SER A 87 -4.06 0.28 -25.70
CA SER A 87 -3.16 -0.65 -25.02
C SER A 87 -3.27 -2.03 -25.65
N VAL A 88 -2.14 -2.57 -26.09
CA VAL A 88 -2.07 -3.89 -26.74
C VAL A 88 -0.97 -4.74 -26.09
N SER A 89 -1.17 -6.05 -26.07
CA SER A 89 -0.11 -7.02 -25.74
C SER A 89 0.52 -7.53 -27.02
N ILE A 90 1.82 -7.35 -27.17
CA ILE A 90 2.55 -7.76 -28.38
C ILE A 90 3.41 -9.01 -28.13
N SER A 91 3.60 -9.78 -29.19
CA SER A 91 4.61 -10.84 -29.26
C SER A 91 5.28 -10.78 -30.64
N ALA A 92 6.60 -10.87 -30.68
CA ALA A 92 7.39 -10.77 -31.90
C ALA A 92 8.29 -11.99 -32.08
N ALA A 93 8.45 -12.43 -33.32
CA ALA A 93 9.37 -13.52 -33.68
C ALA A 93 10.08 -13.22 -35.02
N PRO A 94 11.29 -13.73 -35.24
CA PRO A 94 11.96 -13.61 -36.52
C PRO A 94 11.27 -14.50 -37.58
N LEU A 95 11.12 -13.99 -38.79
CA LEU A 95 10.73 -14.76 -39.95
C LEU A 95 11.99 -15.29 -40.64
N VAL A 96 12.05 -16.62 -40.80
CA VAL A 96 13.17 -17.33 -41.47
C VAL A 96 12.68 -18.03 -42.72
N ASP A 97 13.50 -18.02 -43.75
CA ASP A 97 13.25 -18.77 -44.98
C ASP A 97 13.60 -20.27 -44.83
N HIS A 98 13.40 -21.06 -45.90
CA HIS A 98 13.70 -22.50 -45.89
C HIS A 98 15.20 -22.80 -45.76
N GLU A 99 16.07 -21.81 -45.97
CA GLU A 99 17.52 -21.92 -45.85
C GLU A 99 18.04 -21.50 -44.47
N GLY A 100 17.12 -21.02 -43.60
CA GLY A 100 17.43 -20.54 -42.24
C GLY A 100 17.87 -19.09 -42.18
N ASN A 101 17.77 -18.31 -43.28
CA ASN A 101 18.08 -16.88 -43.26
C ASN A 101 16.92 -16.06 -42.72
N VAL A 102 17.22 -15.09 -41.88
CA VAL A 102 16.22 -14.15 -41.39
C VAL A 102 15.78 -13.22 -42.51
N VAL A 103 14.53 -13.27 -42.95
CA VAL A 103 13.95 -12.47 -44.03
C VAL A 103 13.18 -11.24 -43.51
N GLY A 104 12.82 -11.27 -42.24
CA GLY A 104 12.05 -10.19 -41.60
C GLY A 104 11.56 -10.59 -40.22
N GLY A 105 10.51 -9.95 -39.72
CA GLY A 105 9.88 -10.24 -38.43
C GLY A 105 8.37 -10.32 -38.54
N VAL A 106 7.76 -11.09 -37.64
CA VAL A 106 6.30 -11.11 -37.40
C VAL A 106 6.01 -10.58 -36.02
N GLU A 107 5.00 -9.74 -35.91
CA GLU A 107 4.46 -9.31 -34.64
C GLU A 107 2.95 -9.59 -34.58
N THR A 108 2.53 -10.17 -33.48
CA THR A 108 1.11 -10.33 -33.14
C THR A 108 0.77 -9.37 -32.02
N PHE A 109 -0.42 -8.79 -32.04
CA PHE A 109 -0.89 -7.90 -30.99
C PHE A 109 -2.36 -8.09 -30.70
N ARG A 110 -2.67 -8.15 -29.38
CA ARG A 110 -4.02 -8.34 -28.85
C ARG A 110 -4.50 -7.04 -28.21
N ASP A 111 -5.72 -6.62 -28.54
CA ASP A 111 -6.36 -5.46 -27.91
C ASP A 111 -6.74 -5.79 -26.45
N LEU A 112 -6.23 -4.99 -25.52
CA LEU A 112 -6.52 -5.10 -24.09
C LEU A 112 -7.65 -4.15 -23.63
N SER A 113 -8.26 -3.38 -24.52
CA SER A 113 -9.23 -2.32 -24.17
C SER A 113 -10.44 -2.87 -23.43
N VAL A 114 -10.98 -4.02 -23.86
CA VAL A 114 -12.13 -4.66 -23.20
C VAL A 114 -11.75 -5.14 -21.81
N GLU A 115 -10.59 -5.79 -21.67
CA GLU A 115 -10.12 -6.27 -20.38
C GLU A 115 -9.88 -5.11 -19.40
N ILE A 116 -9.25 -4.04 -19.88
CA ILE A 116 -9.01 -2.83 -19.09
C ILE A 116 -10.34 -2.17 -18.70
N SER A 117 -11.31 -2.07 -19.62
CA SER A 117 -12.61 -1.46 -19.32
C SER A 117 -13.41 -2.25 -18.29
N LEU A 118 -13.41 -3.58 -18.38
CA LEU A 118 -14.04 -4.46 -17.39
C LEU A 118 -13.37 -4.35 -16.02
N ARG A 119 -12.03 -4.30 -15.98
CA ARG A 119 -11.28 -4.07 -14.74
C ARG A 119 -11.62 -2.70 -14.13
N GLN A 120 -11.73 -1.65 -14.94
CA GLN A 120 -12.11 -0.32 -14.46
C GLN A 120 -13.55 -0.28 -13.91
N GLN A 121 -14.50 -0.97 -14.54
CA GLN A 121 -15.87 -1.09 -14.03
C GLN A 121 -15.90 -1.84 -12.68
N LEU A 122 -15.15 -2.92 -12.55
CA LEU A 122 -14.99 -3.63 -11.28
C LEU A 122 -14.37 -2.72 -10.20
N THR A 123 -13.33 -1.97 -10.53
CA THR A 123 -12.69 -1.05 -9.57
C THR A 123 -13.66 0.02 -9.09
N ARG A 124 -14.48 0.61 -9.98
CA ARG A 124 -15.51 1.61 -9.59
C ARG A 124 -16.52 1.06 -8.59
N ARG A 125 -16.86 -0.22 -8.67
CA ARG A 125 -17.79 -0.89 -7.74
C ARG A 125 -17.23 -0.99 -6.32
N TYR A 126 -15.90 -0.97 -6.19
CA TYR A 126 -15.16 -1.15 -4.93
C TYR A 126 -14.52 0.14 -4.42
N THR A 127 -14.99 1.30 -4.92
CA THR A 127 -14.42 2.60 -4.55
C THR A 127 -15.46 3.45 -3.83
N PHE A 128 -15.09 4.01 -2.68
CA PHE A 128 -15.84 5.08 -2.01
C PHE A 128 -14.92 6.30 -1.93
N ASP A 129 -15.30 7.38 -2.62
CA ASP A 129 -14.44 8.54 -2.85
C ASP A 129 -13.08 8.09 -3.46
N GLN A 130 -11.98 8.25 -2.74
CA GLN A 130 -10.63 7.79 -3.15
C GLN A 130 -10.22 6.45 -2.51
N ILE A 131 -11.10 5.82 -1.73
CA ILE A 131 -10.80 4.62 -0.98
C ILE A 131 -11.18 3.39 -1.81
N ILE A 132 -10.20 2.53 -2.05
CA ILE A 132 -10.36 1.31 -2.85
C ILE A 132 -10.29 0.10 -1.92
N SER A 133 -11.35 -0.70 -1.90
CA SER A 133 -11.37 -1.98 -1.18
C SER A 133 -12.49 -2.88 -1.67
N LYS A 134 -12.23 -4.18 -1.79
CA LYS A 134 -13.22 -5.23 -2.02
C LYS A 134 -13.45 -6.11 -0.79
N SER A 135 -12.74 -5.83 0.29
CA SER A 135 -12.87 -6.54 1.55
C SER A 135 -14.29 -6.40 2.11
N PRO A 136 -14.93 -7.48 2.56
CA PRO A 136 -16.28 -7.44 3.13
C PRO A 136 -16.42 -6.50 4.34
N ALA A 137 -15.36 -6.37 5.14
CA ALA A 137 -15.34 -5.45 6.28
C ALA A 137 -15.40 -3.98 5.82
N MET A 138 -14.62 -3.64 4.79
CA MET A 138 -14.62 -2.28 4.23
C MET A 138 -15.89 -1.98 3.46
N GLN A 139 -16.46 -2.95 2.74
CA GLN A 139 -17.73 -2.76 2.02
C GLN A 139 -18.87 -2.43 3.00
N ARG A 140 -18.98 -3.14 4.11
CA ARG A 140 -19.94 -2.80 5.19
C ARG A 140 -19.72 -1.40 5.75
N LEU A 141 -18.46 -0.98 5.89
CA LEU A 141 -18.14 0.38 6.31
C LEU A 141 -18.63 1.40 5.28
N PHE A 142 -18.39 1.17 3.99
CA PHE A 142 -18.84 2.06 2.90
C PHE A 142 -20.38 2.22 2.86
N GLU A 143 -21.14 1.18 3.20
CA GLU A 143 -22.60 1.24 3.27
C GLU A 143 -23.10 2.22 4.33
N ILE A 144 -22.44 2.30 5.49
CA ILE A 144 -22.85 3.16 6.62
C ILE A 144 -22.19 4.55 6.59
N MET A 145 -21.09 4.74 5.86
CA MET A 145 -20.36 6.01 5.79
C MET A 145 -21.24 7.20 5.37
N PRO A 146 -22.18 7.11 4.38
CA PRO A 146 -23.03 8.23 4.03
C PRO A 146 -23.92 8.72 5.17
N ASP A 147 -24.42 7.83 6.01
CA ASP A 147 -25.26 8.18 7.17
C ASP A 147 -24.42 8.81 8.28
N ILE A 148 -23.23 8.26 8.55
CA ILE A 148 -22.25 8.84 9.46
C ILE A 148 -21.83 10.24 8.98
N ALA A 149 -21.60 10.41 7.68
CA ALA A 149 -21.18 11.68 7.10
C ALA A 149 -22.24 12.79 7.29
N ARG A 150 -23.52 12.46 7.10
CA ARG A 150 -24.65 13.39 7.28
C ARG A 150 -24.90 13.74 8.75
N SER A 151 -24.48 12.91 9.67
CA SER A 151 -24.61 13.20 11.09
C SER A 151 -23.61 14.28 11.51
N GLU A 152 -24.00 15.13 12.51
CA GLU A 152 -23.11 16.11 13.13
C GLU A 152 -22.30 15.50 14.31
N SER A 153 -22.41 14.20 14.51
CA SER A 153 -21.73 13.48 15.59
C SER A 153 -20.22 13.45 15.40
N ASN A 154 -19.50 13.44 16.52
CA ASN A 154 -18.07 13.17 16.51
C ASN A 154 -17.80 11.74 16.06
N VAL A 155 -16.73 11.57 15.30
CA VAL A 155 -16.30 10.27 14.77
C VAL A 155 -14.91 9.94 15.29
N LEU A 156 -14.74 8.73 15.81
CA LEU A 156 -13.45 8.19 16.23
C LEU A 156 -13.04 7.08 15.27
N ILE A 157 -11.91 7.26 14.57
CA ILE A 157 -11.37 6.29 13.61
C ILE A 157 -10.20 5.55 14.28
N LEU A 158 -10.36 4.25 14.46
CA LEU A 158 -9.35 3.37 15.04
C LEU A 158 -8.69 2.51 13.97
N GLY A 159 -7.41 2.29 14.08
CA GLY A 159 -6.66 1.40 13.17
C GLY A 159 -5.17 1.66 13.23
N GLU A 160 -4.39 0.69 12.82
CA GLU A 160 -2.93 0.77 12.79
C GLU A 160 -2.43 1.93 11.92
N SER A 161 -1.15 2.31 12.11
CA SER A 161 -0.54 3.31 11.23
C SER A 161 -0.53 2.83 9.77
N GLY A 162 -0.81 3.75 8.84
CA GLY A 162 -0.82 3.44 7.40
C GLY A 162 -2.04 2.67 6.88
N THR A 163 -3.11 2.48 7.67
CA THR A 163 -4.36 1.83 7.23
C THR A 163 -5.28 2.71 6.39
N GLY A 164 -5.01 4.04 6.33
CA GLY A 164 -5.80 4.99 5.55
C GLY A 164 -6.81 5.79 6.38
N LYS A 165 -6.59 6.00 7.68
CA LYS A 165 -7.48 6.76 8.57
C LYS A 165 -7.78 8.18 8.05
N GLU A 166 -6.77 8.87 7.51
CA GLU A 166 -6.90 10.20 6.92
C GLU A 166 -7.82 10.20 5.68
N LEU A 167 -7.72 9.18 4.82
CA LEU A 167 -8.60 9.04 3.66
C LEU A 167 -10.06 8.84 4.07
N ILE A 168 -10.33 8.04 5.12
CA ILE A 168 -11.67 7.87 5.68
C ILE A 168 -12.20 9.21 6.23
N ALA A 169 -11.38 9.97 6.96
CA ALA A 169 -11.78 11.28 7.48
C ALA A 169 -12.12 12.25 6.35
N SER A 170 -11.30 12.31 5.30
CA SER A 170 -11.53 13.12 4.10
C SER A 170 -12.81 12.70 3.38
N ALA A 171 -13.04 11.40 3.19
CA ALA A 171 -14.25 10.88 2.54
C ALA A 171 -15.54 11.19 3.33
N LEU A 172 -15.47 11.10 4.66
CA LEU A 172 -16.57 11.52 5.54
C LEU A 172 -16.86 13.01 5.42
N PHE A 173 -15.82 13.83 5.34
CA PHE A 173 -15.97 15.27 5.12
C PHE A 173 -16.65 15.57 3.78
N HIS A 174 -16.15 15.00 2.67
CA HIS A 174 -16.70 15.22 1.32
C HIS A 174 -18.16 14.75 1.19
N ALA A 175 -18.56 13.73 1.93
CA ALA A 175 -19.93 13.22 1.95
C ALA A 175 -20.83 13.95 2.98
N SER A 176 -20.31 14.88 3.77
CA SER A 176 -21.04 15.58 4.84
C SER A 176 -21.81 16.82 4.36
N ASN A 177 -22.68 17.32 5.23
CA ASN A 177 -23.35 18.60 5.04
C ASN A 177 -22.40 19.80 5.14
N ARG A 178 -21.16 19.62 5.62
CA ARG A 178 -20.13 20.64 5.78
C ARG A 178 -19.05 20.59 4.68
N LYS A 179 -19.29 19.87 3.59
CA LYS A 179 -18.32 19.68 2.48
C LYS A 179 -17.83 20.99 1.83
N ASP A 180 -18.63 22.04 1.90
CA ASP A 180 -18.33 23.37 1.35
C ASP A 180 -17.58 24.27 2.36
N GLY A 181 -17.42 23.80 3.62
CA GLY A 181 -16.67 24.46 4.68
C GLY A 181 -15.18 24.04 4.67
N PRO A 182 -14.39 24.60 5.60
CA PRO A 182 -12.98 24.21 5.73
C PRO A 182 -12.80 22.81 6.32
N PHE A 183 -11.85 22.05 5.75
CA PHE A 183 -11.33 20.80 6.31
C PHE A 183 -9.91 21.04 6.82
N VAL A 184 -9.77 21.13 8.16
CA VAL A 184 -8.50 21.43 8.79
C VAL A 184 -7.95 20.15 9.45
N THR A 185 -6.71 19.79 9.13
CA THR A 185 -6.03 18.62 9.68
C THR A 185 -4.96 19.01 10.68
N VAL A 186 -4.86 18.27 11.79
CA VAL A 186 -3.81 18.42 12.80
C VAL A 186 -3.33 17.03 13.21
N ASN A 187 -2.04 16.79 13.07
CA ASN A 187 -1.40 15.61 13.66
C ASN A 187 -0.92 15.97 15.07
N CYS A 188 -1.52 15.34 16.08
CA CYS A 188 -1.26 15.63 17.48
C CYS A 188 0.06 15.07 17.99
N GLY A 189 0.57 13.99 17.36
CA GLY A 189 1.85 13.37 17.74
C GLY A 189 3.07 14.03 17.09
N ALA A 190 2.87 14.88 16.06
CA ALA A 190 3.98 15.46 15.32
C ALA A 190 4.58 16.73 15.97
N LEU A 191 3.90 17.34 16.95
CA LEU A 191 4.26 18.62 17.55
C LEU A 191 4.57 18.46 19.04
N PRO A 192 5.56 19.20 19.59
CA PRO A 192 5.71 19.35 21.04
C PRO A 192 4.44 19.94 21.69
N ASP A 193 4.14 19.54 22.92
CA ASP A 193 2.91 19.88 23.65
C ASP A 193 2.56 21.37 23.63
N THR A 194 3.55 22.24 23.90
CA THR A 194 3.37 23.70 23.94
C THR A 194 3.05 24.30 22.56
N LEU A 195 3.62 23.70 21.49
CA LEU A 195 3.32 24.12 20.13
C LEU A 195 1.96 23.61 19.69
N LEU A 196 1.59 22.37 20.05
CA LEU A 196 0.29 21.81 19.73
C LEU A 196 -0.85 22.63 20.32
N GLU A 197 -0.70 23.10 21.58
CA GLU A 197 -1.68 23.96 22.23
C GLU A 197 -1.88 25.29 21.48
N SER A 198 -0.77 25.96 21.13
CA SER A 198 -0.79 27.21 20.39
C SER A 198 -1.30 27.06 18.95
N GLU A 199 -1.06 25.90 18.30
CA GLU A 199 -1.64 25.58 16.99
C GLU A 199 -3.17 25.39 17.09
N LEU A 200 -3.64 24.59 18.06
CA LEU A 200 -5.06 24.27 18.18
C LEU A 200 -5.91 25.52 18.53
N PHE A 201 -5.51 26.25 19.57
CA PHE A 201 -6.34 27.32 20.14
C PHE A 201 -5.92 28.72 19.72
N GLY A 202 -4.72 28.90 19.16
CA GLY A 202 -4.16 30.22 18.85
C GLY A 202 -3.71 30.96 20.11
N TYR A 203 -3.19 32.13 19.92
CA TYR A 203 -2.75 33.01 21.04
C TYR A 203 -2.90 34.48 20.70
N LYS A 204 -3.01 35.29 21.76
CA LYS A 204 -2.94 36.76 21.70
C LYS A 204 -1.51 37.26 21.90
N ALA A 205 -1.21 38.40 21.32
CA ALA A 205 0.07 39.09 21.53
C ALA A 205 0.34 39.25 23.03
N GLY A 206 1.55 38.88 23.48
CA GLY A 206 1.92 38.92 24.89
C GLY A 206 1.59 37.67 25.70
N ALA A 207 1.02 36.62 25.09
CA ALA A 207 0.71 35.35 25.78
C ALA A 207 1.97 34.65 26.33
N PHE A 208 3.11 34.82 25.67
CA PHE A 208 4.44 34.34 26.08
C PHE A 208 5.51 35.24 25.47
N THR A 209 6.79 35.08 25.87
CA THR A 209 7.90 35.99 25.56
C THR A 209 8.07 36.30 24.07
N ASP A 210 7.79 35.32 23.17
CA ASP A 210 7.91 35.47 21.73
C ASP A 210 6.60 35.78 21.00
N ALA A 211 5.50 35.91 21.70
CA ALA A 211 4.17 36.22 21.14
C ALA A 211 4.04 37.68 20.71
N LYS A 212 4.69 38.09 19.63
CA LYS A 212 4.71 39.48 19.12
C LYS A 212 3.42 39.88 18.40
N LYS A 213 2.65 38.93 17.88
CA LYS A 213 1.39 39.14 17.15
C LYS A 213 0.39 38.05 17.52
N ASP A 214 -0.90 38.34 17.30
CA ASP A 214 -1.96 37.34 17.43
C ASP A 214 -1.76 36.23 16.42
N LYS A 215 -2.06 34.98 16.82
CA LYS A 215 -2.09 33.81 15.94
C LYS A 215 -3.46 33.17 15.97
N VAL A 216 -4.05 32.96 14.80
CA VAL A 216 -5.31 32.25 14.63
C VAL A 216 -5.06 30.74 14.82
N GLY A 217 -5.84 30.09 15.68
CA GLY A 217 -5.74 28.66 15.94
C GLY A 217 -6.51 27.81 14.91
N ARG A 218 -6.28 26.50 14.94
CA ARG A 218 -6.94 25.54 14.03
C ARG A 218 -8.44 25.45 14.27
N PHE A 219 -8.92 25.61 15.51
CA PHE A 219 -10.35 25.68 15.77
C PHE A 219 -11.02 26.88 15.07
N ALA A 220 -10.40 28.04 15.10
CA ALA A 220 -10.90 29.19 14.36
C ALA A 220 -10.82 29.00 12.83
N ALA A 221 -9.74 28.38 12.35
CA ALA A 221 -9.60 28.06 10.92
C ALA A 221 -10.62 27.01 10.42
N ALA A 222 -11.13 26.17 11.31
CA ALA A 222 -12.12 25.13 11.00
C ALA A 222 -13.58 25.59 11.22
N GLU A 223 -13.81 26.86 11.54
CA GLU A 223 -15.15 27.39 11.82
C GLU A 223 -16.12 27.13 10.66
N GLY A 224 -17.30 26.61 10.97
CA GLY A 224 -18.31 26.20 10.00
C GLY A 224 -17.97 24.89 9.23
N GLY A 225 -16.83 24.27 9.49
CA GLY A 225 -16.32 23.10 8.79
C GLY A 225 -16.04 21.90 9.70
N THR A 226 -14.93 21.22 9.43
CA THR A 226 -14.52 19.99 10.13
C THR A 226 -13.05 20.07 10.52
N LEU A 227 -12.75 19.71 11.77
CA LEU A 227 -11.39 19.56 12.29
C LEU A 227 -11.07 18.06 12.42
N PHE A 228 -10.04 17.61 11.71
CA PHE A 228 -9.51 16.26 11.81
C PHE A 228 -8.29 16.27 12.75
N LEU A 229 -8.39 15.48 13.82
CA LEU A 229 -7.33 15.30 14.82
C LEU A 229 -6.73 13.90 14.66
N ASP A 230 -5.58 13.81 13.99
CA ASP A 230 -4.86 12.54 13.88
C ASP A 230 -3.97 12.31 15.11
N GLU A 231 -3.75 11.04 15.45
CA GLU A 231 -2.98 10.61 16.63
C GLU A 231 -3.50 11.23 17.95
N ILE A 232 -4.83 11.26 18.12
CA ILE A 232 -5.48 11.86 19.31
C ILE A 232 -5.07 11.18 20.62
N GLY A 233 -4.59 9.92 20.57
CA GLY A 233 -4.07 9.19 21.72
C GLY A 233 -2.77 9.75 22.29
N ASP A 234 -2.10 10.68 21.59
CA ASP A 234 -0.81 11.25 21.99
C ASP A 234 -0.93 12.64 22.62
N ILE A 235 -2.14 13.20 22.74
CA ILE A 235 -2.32 14.53 23.34
C ILE A 235 -2.04 14.52 24.85
N PRO A 236 -1.33 15.54 25.37
CA PRO A 236 -1.05 15.65 26.79
C PRO A 236 -2.32 15.93 27.60
N GLN A 237 -2.32 15.54 28.89
CA GLN A 237 -3.49 15.66 29.76
C GLN A 237 -4.02 17.12 29.89
N SER A 238 -3.15 18.10 29.84
CA SER A 238 -3.55 19.53 29.87
C SER A 238 -4.43 19.89 28.66
N LEU A 239 -4.09 19.37 27.48
CA LEU A 239 -4.88 19.60 26.26
C LEU A 239 -6.17 18.80 26.25
N GLN A 240 -6.19 17.60 26.84
CA GLN A 240 -7.41 16.80 26.96
C GLN A 240 -8.52 17.59 27.70
N VAL A 241 -8.18 18.33 28.76
CA VAL A 241 -9.13 19.17 29.50
C VAL A 241 -9.70 20.30 28.61
N LYS A 242 -8.84 20.96 27.83
CA LYS A 242 -9.27 22.04 26.94
C LYS A 242 -10.13 21.53 25.80
N LEU A 243 -9.73 20.41 25.19
CA LEU A 243 -10.50 19.74 24.12
C LEU A 243 -11.88 19.30 24.62
N LEU A 244 -11.96 18.74 25.84
CA LEU A 244 -13.24 18.36 26.45
C LEU A 244 -14.19 19.57 26.58
N ARG A 245 -13.68 20.73 26.99
CA ARG A 245 -14.48 21.98 27.06
C ARG A 245 -15.05 22.35 25.69
N VAL A 246 -14.23 22.28 24.63
CA VAL A 246 -14.71 22.55 23.27
C VAL A 246 -15.82 21.61 22.87
N LEU A 247 -15.65 20.28 23.12
CA LEU A 247 -16.64 19.28 22.78
C LEU A 247 -17.96 19.44 23.55
N GLN A 248 -17.90 19.92 24.77
CA GLN A 248 -19.09 20.11 25.66
C GLN A 248 -19.77 21.44 25.47
N GLN A 249 -18.98 22.52 25.49
CA GLN A 249 -19.50 23.90 25.56
C GLN A 249 -19.50 24.61 24.20
N LYS A 250 -18.87 23.99 23.18
CA LYS A 250 -18.69 24.57 21.85
C LYS A 250 -18.00 25.95 21.92
N THR A 251 -17.05 26.08 22.85
CA THR A 251 -16.23 27.30 23.02
C THR A 251 -14.81 26.92 23.38
N TYR A 252 -13.86 27.80 23.03
CA TYR A 252 -12.46 27.71 23.43
C TYR A 252 -11.91 29.07 23.79
N GLU A 253 -10.79 29.10 24.48
CA GLU A 253 -10.09 30.33 24.87
C GLU A 253 -8.69 30.31 24.20
N PRO A 254 -8.33 31.33 23.38
CA PRO A 254 -6.97 31.51 22.92
C PRO A 254 -6.00 31.71 24.08
N LEU A 255 -4.73 31.28 23.94
CA LEU A 255 -3.72 31.48 24.96
C LEU A 255 -3.51 32.98 25.21
N GLY A 256 -3.41 33.36 26.48
CA GLY A 256 -3.29 34.76 26.90
C GLY A 256 -4.61 35.57 26.86
N SER A 257 -5.74 34.89 26.62
CA SER A 257 -7.08 35.48 26.66
C SER A 257 -8.01 34.64 27.52
N ASN A 258 -8.84 35.33 28.34
CA ASN A 258 -9.92 34.71 29.11
C ASN A 258 -11.29 34.89 28.43
N THR A 259 -11.32 35.37 27.19
CA THR A 259 -12.57 35.58 26.46
C THR A 259 -12.92 34.32 25.68
N PRO A 260 -14.04 33.64 25.97
CA PRO A 260 -14.45 32.45 25.25
C PRO A 260 -14.88 32.79 23.81
N VAL A 261 -14.40 32.01 22.85
CA VAL A 261 -14.73 32.09 21.42
C VAL A 261 -15.60 30.88 21.07
N LYS A 262 -16.70 31.08 20.35
CA LYS A 262 -17.54 29.98 19.86
C LYS A 262 -16.79 29.15 18.83
N ALA A 263 -17.07 27.85 18.82
CA ALA A 263 -16.52 26.88 17.87
C ALA A 263 -17.64 26.05 17.27
N ASP A 264 -18.13 26.42 16.10
CA ASP A 264 -19.02 25.58 15.29
C ASP A 264 -18.20 24.68 14.38
N VAL A 265 -17.62 23.64 14.97
CA VAL A 265 -16.71 22.72 14.30
C VAL A 265 -17.15 21.29 14.56
N ARG A 266 -17.23 20.47 13.49
CA ARG A 266 -17.38 19.03 13.60
C ARG A 266 -16.01 18.40 13.86
N ILE A 267 -15.92 17.44 14.78
CA ILE A 267 -14.66 16.77 15.12
C ILE A 267 -14.65 15.35 14.54
N ILE A 268 -13.59 15.02 13.82
CA ILE A 268 -13.21 13.65 13.46
C ILE A 268 -11.84 13.40 14.10
N ALA A 269 -11.72 12.37 14.92
CA ALA A 269 -10.48 12.00 15.59
C ALA A 269 -9.99 10.65 15.09
N ALA A 270 -8.67 10.45 15.01
CA ALA A 270 -8.07 9.18 14.64
C ALA A 270 -6.93 8.82 15.59
N THR A 271 -6.72 7.52 15.80
CA THR A 271 -5.58 7.00 16.58
C THR A 271 -5.27 5.54 16.22
N ASN A 272 -4.03 5.15 16.42
CA ASN A 272 -3.57 3.76 16.40
C ASN A 272 -3.44 3.18 17.81
N ARG A 273 -3.61 3.99 18.88
CA ARG A 273 -3.49 3.56 20.28
C ARG A 273 -4.79 2.98 20.81
N ASP A 274 -4.68 2.05 21.75
CA ASP A 274 -5.82 1.53 22.52
C ASP A 274 -6.24 2.56 23.59
N LEU A 275 -7.21 3.44 23.22
CA LEU A 275 -7.72 4.46 24.14
C LEU A 275 -8.31 3.89 25.43
N PRO A 276 -9.11 2.80 25.42
CA PRO A 276 -9.54 2.11 26.63
C PRO A 276 -8.39 1.69 27.56
N GLN A 277 -7.26 1.24 27.00
CA GLN A 277 -6.08 0.94 27.80
C GLN A 277 -5.46 2.21 28.40
N LEU A 278 -5.30 3.28 27.60
CA LEU A 278 -4.78 4.57 28.08
C LEU A 278 -5.66 5.17 29.17
N VAL A 279 -6.98 4.98 29.12
CA VAL A 279 -7.92 5.41 30.18
C VAL A 279 -7.65 4.62 31.47
N ARG A 280 -7.49 3.28 31.40
CA ARG A 280 -7.15 2.46 32.58
C ARG A 280 -5.81 2.84 33.21
N GLU A 281 -4.84 3.24 32.39
CA GLU A 281 -3.51 3.70 32.82
C GLU A 281 -3.50 5.17 33.32
N GLY A 282 -4.62 5.86 33.23
CA GLY A 282 -4.73 7.27 33.61
C GLY A 282 -4.02 8.25 32.68
N GLN A 283 -3.60 7.79 31.48
CA GLN A 283 -2.96 8.62 30.46
C GLN A 283 -3.97 9.37 29.59
N PHE A 284 -5.18 8.83 29.45
CA PHE A 284 -6.28 9.47 28.74
C PHE A 284 -7.50 9.61 29.65
N ARG A 285 -8.20 10.75 29.56
CA ARG A 285 -9.37 10.99 30.41
C ARG A 285 -10.59 10.22 29.90
N ASP A 286 -11.29 9.60 30.80
CA ASP A 286 -12.51 8.84 30.55
C ASP A 286 -13.64 9.73 29.97
N ASP A 287 -13.84 10.93 30.52
CA ASP A 287 -14.85 11.89 30.07
C ASP A 287 -14.61 12.37 28.62
N LEU A 288 -13.36 12.57 28.22
CA LEU A 288 -12.99 12.91 26.84
C LEU A 288 -13.21 11.72 25.90
N TYR A 289 -12.82 10.51 26.33
CA TYR A 289 -13.02 9.30 25.54
C TYR A 289 -14.49 9.13 25.15
N TYR A 290 -15.44 9.20 26.08
CA TYR A 290 -16.85 9.07 25.77
C TYR A 290 -17.42 10.20 24.90
N ARG A 291 -16.84 11.38 24.95
CA ARG A 291 -17.25 12.50 24.07
C ARG A 291 -16.72 12.39 22.65
N LEU A 292 -15.57 11.74 22.44
CA LEU A 292 -15.02 11.44 21.12
C LEU A 292 -15.66 10.19 20.51
N ASN A 293 -15.88 9.15 21.31
CA ASN A 293 -16.33 7.84 20.89
C ASN A 293 -17.87 7.76 20.77
N VAL A 294 -18.48 8.69 20.00
CA VAL A 294 -19.92 8.66 19.69
C VAL A 294 -20.19 7.72 18.52
N VAL A 295 -19.41 7.86 17.45
CA VAL A 295 -19.40 6.94 16.31
C VAL A 295 -18.01 6.38 16.18
N ASN A 296 -17.88 5.05 16.23
CA ASN A 296 -16.60 4.36 16.15
C ASN A 296 -16.45 3.66 14.78
N ILE A 297 -15.34 3.94 14.10
CA ILE A 297 -14.96 3.31 12.85
C ILE A 297 -13.65 2.55 13.08
N TYR A 298 -13.66 1.24 12.89
CA TYR A 298 -12.47 0.43 12.94
C TYR A 298 -11.99 0.07 11.53
N LEU A 299 -10.73 0.40 11.23
CA LEU A 299 -10.07 0.06 9.98
C LEU A 299 -9.21 -1.19 10.18
N PRO A 300 -9.54 -2.30 9.52
CA PRO A 300 -8.74 -3.51 9.62
C PRO A 300 -7.34 -3.28 9.00
N PRO A 301 -6.30 -3.88 9.56
CA PRO A 301 -4.96 -3.86 8.97
C PRO A 301 -4.94 -4.60 7.63
N LEU A 302 -3.96 -4.30 6.77
CA LEU A 302 -3.90 -4.83 5.40
C LEU A 302 -3.80 -6.37 5.37
N ARG A 303 -3.17 -6.98 6.37
CA ARG A 303 -3.08 -8.44 6.53
C ARG A 303 -4.45 -9.13 6.77
N GLU A 304 -5.48 -8.40 7.21
CA GLU A 304 -6.85 -8.89 7.37
C GLU A 304 -7.74 -8.61 6.15
N ARG A 305 -7.19 -7.92 5.12
CA ARG A 305 -7.86 -7.62 3.84
C ARG A 305 -6.92 -7.85 2.65
N ILE A 306 -6.29 -9.04 2.62
CA ILE A 306 -5.29 -9.43 1.60
C ILE A 306 -5.85 -9.33 0.18
N GLU A 307 -7.17 -9.54 0.03
CA GLU A 307 -7.89 -9.40 -1.23
C GLU A 307 -7.83 -7.98 -1.82
N ASP A 308 -7.52 -6.96 -1.03
CA ASP A 308 -7.35 -5.59 -1.50
C ASP A 308 -6.00 -5.35 -2.17
N ILE A 309 -4.98 -6.18 -1.86
CA ILE A 309 -3.60 -5.98 -2.33
C ILE A 309 -3.54 -5.85 -3.85
N PRO A 310 -4.12 -6.75 -4.68
CA PRO A 310 -4.04 -6.61 -6.13
C PRO A 310 -4.66 -5.30 -6.65
N LEU A 311 -5.77 -4.84 -6.05
CA LEU A 311 -6.43 -3.59 -6.44
C LEU A 311 -5.59 -2.36 -6.05
N LEU A 312 -5.01 -2.37 -4.85
CA LEU A 312 -4.13 -1.30 -4.38
C LEU A 312 -2.85 -1.22 -5.20
N VAL A 313 -2.25 -2.36 -5.53
CA VAL A 313 -1.08 -2.45 -6.41
C VAL A 313 -1.38 -1.85 -7.78
N GLU A 314 -2.51 -2.22 -8.40
CA GLU A 314 -2.94 -1.67 -9.69
C GLU A 314 -3.14 -0.15 -9.61
N HIS A 315 -3.74 0.34 -8.51
CA HIS A 315 -3.92 1.76 -8.27
C HIS A 315 -2.57 2.50 -8.17
N PHE A 316 -1.62 2.00 -7.38
CA PHE A 316 -0.31 2.64 -7.22
C PHE A 316 0.51 2.62 -8.51
N VAL A 317 0.48 1.51 -9.28
CA VAL A 317 1.15 1.47 -10.58
C VAL A 317 0.58 2.53 -11.52
N LYS A 318 -0.75 2.68 -11.60
CA LYS A 318 -1.40 3.72 -12.41
C LYS A 318 -1.02 5.13 -11.96
N LYS A 319 -1.02 5.37 -10.64
CA LYS A 319 -0.63 6.65 -10.03
C LYS A 319 0.81 7.02 -10.44
N PHE A 320 1.77 6.11 -10.21
CA PHE A 320 3.17 6.37 -10.52
C PHE A 320 3.45 6.45 -12.02
N SER A 321 2.73 5.69 -12.86
CA SER A 321 2.84 5.82 -14.32
C SER A 321 2.41 7.20 -14.80
N ALA A 322 1.32 7.73 -14.25
CA ALA A 322 0.85 9.08 -14.57
C ALA A 322 1.82 10.18 -14.08
N GLU A 323 2.40 10.01 -12.88
CA GLU A 323 3.32 10.99 -12.28
C GLU A 323 4.72 10.99 -12.91
N LYS A 324 5.27 9.80 -13.20
CA LYS A 324 6.68 9.63 -13.60
C LYS A 324 6.87 9.35 -15.09
N GLY A 325 5.79 9.19 -15.86
CA GLY A 325 5.82 9.02 -17.32
C GLY A 325 6.50 7.75 -17.81
N LYS A 326 6.57 6.69 -16.97
CA LYS A 326 7.07 5.37 -17.35
C LYS A 326 5.94 4.46 -17.83
N ASP A 327 6.16 3.73 -18.91
CA ASP A 327 5.23 2.74 -19.43
C ASP A 327 5.33 1.41 -18.64
N ILE A 328 4.82 1.42 -17.41
CA ILE A 328 4.65 0.20 -16.61
C ILE A 328 3.18 -0.19 -16.65
N VAL A 329 2.92 -1.38 -17.19
CA VAL A 329 1.56 -1.88 -17.47
C VAL A 329 0.91 -2.51 -16.25
N GLY A 330 1.72 -3.08 -15.35
CA GLY A 330 1.22 -3.79 -14.18
C GLY A 330 2.31 -4.53 -13.43
N VAL A 331 1.87 -5.48 -12.62
CA VAL A 331 2.73 -6.34 -11.80
C VAL A 331 2.48 -7.80 -12.22
N SER A 332 3.51 -8.61 -12.33
CA SER A 332 3.39 -10.03 -12.71
C SER A 332 2.67 -10.84 -11.63
N ASP A 333 2.01 -11.94 -12.02
CA ASP A 333 1.28 -12.80 -11.08
C ASP A 333 2.19 -13.37 -9.98
N GLN A 334 3.46 -13.67 -10.31
CA GLN A 334 4.46 -14.12 -9.33
C GLN A 334 4.77 -13.04 -8.29
N ALA A 335 4.94 -11.80 -8.72
CA ALA A 335 5.17 -10.67 -7.82
C ALA A 335 3.93 -10.36 -6.97
N ILE A 336 2.72 -10.44 -7.53
CA ILE A 336 1.46 -10.31 -6.78
C ILE A 336 1.35 -11.42 -5.72
N ALA A 337 1.61 -12.68 -6.09
CA ALA A 337 1.55 -13.79 -5.15
C ALA A 337 2.53 -13.63 -3.99
N ARG A 338 3.71 -13.03 -4.24
CA ARG A 338 4.70 -12.71 -3.22
C ARG A 338 4.22 -11.56 -2.31
N LEU A 339 3.67 -10.51 -2.88
CA LEU A 339 3.08 -9.40 -2.13
C LEU A 339 1.93 -9.84 -1.23
N MET A 340 1.06 -10.76 -1.70
CA MET A 340 -0.07 -11.26 -0.90
C MET A 340 0.34 -12.11 0.32
N ARG A 341 1.58 -12.58 0.39
CA ARG A 341 2.11 -13.38 1.51
C ARG A 341 2.80 -12.55 2.59
N TYR A 342 3.00 -11.26 2.35
CA TYR A 342 3.70 -10.38 3.27
C TYR A 342 2.75 -9.78 4.32
N SER A 343 3.21 -9.53 5.53
CA SER A 343 2.37 -9.16 6.68
C SER A 343 2.04 -7.67 6.80
N TYR A 344 2.79 -6.79 6.13
CA TYR A 344 2.55 -5.33 6.08
C TYR A 344 2.37 -4.65 7.45
N HIS A 345 3.41 -4.56 8.25
CA HIS A 345 3.37 -3.83 9.53
C HIS A 345 3.06 -2.33 9.34
N GLY A 346 3.51 -1.73 8.24
CA GLY A 346 3.18 -0.36 7.82
C GLY A 346 1.93 -0.26 6.93
N ASN A 347 1.16 -1.36 6.77
CA ASN A 347 -0.11 -1.40 6.05
C ASN A 347 -0.03 -0.85 4.61
N ILE A 348 -0.98 0.00 4.19
CA ILE A 348 -1.05 0.54 2.82
C ILE A 348 0.14 1.45 2.52
N ARG A 349 0.64 2.20 3.51
CA ARG A 349 1.82 3.07 3.33
C ARG A 349 3.08 2.24 3.00
N GLU A 350 3.25 1.10 3.63
CA GLU A 350 4.34 0.18 3.31
C GLU A 350 4.18 -0.43 1.92
N LEU A 351 2.97 -0.87 1.57
CA LEU A 351 2.68 -1.37 0.22
C LEU A 351 2.97 -0.31 -0.85
N GLU A 352 2.55 0.94 -0.64
CA GLU A 352 2.83 2.06 -1.56
C GLU A 352 4.34 2.25 -1.76
N ASN A 353 5.12 2.26 -0.68
CA ASN A 353 6.58 2.38 -0.73
C ASN A 353 7.24 1.20 -1.48
N ILE A 354 6.76 -0.03 -1.25
CA ILE A 354 7.25 -1.22 -1.95
C ILE A 354 6.99 -1.11 -3.45
N ILE A 355 5.80 -0.70 -3.85
CA ILE A 355 5.46 -0.54 -5.26
C ILE A 355 6.22 0.63 -5.88
N GLU A 356 6.41 1.74 -5.17
CA GLU A 356 7.24 2.85 -5.64
C GLU A 356 8.69 2.40 -5.90
N TYR A 357 9.29 1.68 -4.95
CA TYR A 357 10.63 1.11 -5.11
C TYR A 357 10.72 0.20 -6.34
N ALA A 358 9.77 -0.74 -6.48
CA ALA A 358 9.73 -1.66 -7.62
C ALA A 358 9.52 -0.92 -8.94
N PHE A 359 8.71 0.14 -8.95
CA PHE A 359 8.47 1.01 -10.09
C PHE A 359 9.74 1.74 -10.54
N ILE A 360 10.58 2.18 -9.60
CA ILE A 360 11.87 2.84 -9.90
C ILE A 360 12.82 1.87 -10.60
N LEU A 361 12.92 0.62 -10.11
CA LEU A 361 13.83 -0.39 -10.64
C LEU A 361 13.35 -1.03 -11.95
N CYS A 362 12.03 -1.05 -12.20
CA CYS A 362 11.48 -1.63 -13.41
C CYS A 362 11.77 -0.72 -14.63
N PRO A 363 12.44 -1.20 -15.67
CA PRO A 363 12.75 -0.39 -16.86
C PRO A 363 11.53 -0.14 -17.75
N GLY A 364 10.47 -0.97 -17.64
CA GLY A 364 9.24 -0.90 -18.43
C GLY A 364 8.51 -2.26 -18.46
N GLY A 365 7.26 -2.26 -18.92
CA GLY A 365 6.43 -3.46 -19.01
C GLY A 365 5.85 -3.88 -17.64
N TYR A 366 6.07 -5.12 -17.23
CA TYR A 366 5.57 -5.63 -15.94
C TYR A 366 6.63 -5.59 -14.85
N ILE A 367 6.24 -5.14 -13.64
CA ILE A 367 7.06 -5.29 -12.44
C ILE A 367 7.19 -6.79 -12.14
N GLN A 368 8.41 -7.31 -12.16
CA GLN A 368 8.76 -8.70 -11.87
C GLN A 368 9.11 -8.86 -10.38
N GLU A 369 9.16 -10.10 -9.91
CA GLU A 369 9.58 -10.44 -8.56
C GLU A 369 10.98 -9.91 -8.21
N SER A 370 11.90 -9.89 -9.19
CA SER A 370 13.26 -9.35 -9.04
C SER A 370 13.33 -7.85 -8.80
N HIS A 371 12.26 -7.10 -9.08
CA HIS A 371 12.18 -5.67 -8.81
C HIS A 371 11.68 -5.35 -7.40
N LEU A 372 11.11 -6.36 -6.69
CA LEU A 372 10.66 -6.19 -5.31
C LEU A 372 11.85 -6.13 -4.34
N PRO A 373 11.74 -5.41 -3.22
CA PRO A 373 12.75 -5.43 -2.17
C PRO A 373 13.02 -6.87 -1.67
N GLU A 374 14.27 -7.20 -1.35
CA GLU A 374 14.69 -8.56 -0.96
C GLU A 374 13.91 -9.11 0.25
N HIS A 375 13.58 -8.25 1.22
CA HIS A 375 12.82 -8.65 2.42
C HIS A 375 11.37 -9.06 2.11
N ILE A 376 10.82 -8.70 0.94
CA ILE A 376 9.50 -9.15 0.52
C ILE A 376 9.62 -10.59 0.05
N GLY A 377 9.14 -11.55 0.87
CA GLY A 377 9.16 -12.99 0.56
C GLY A 377 10.27 -13.80 1.20
N VAL A 378 11.24 -13.19 1.85
CA VAL A 378 11.88 -13.82 2.98
C VAL A 378 10.80 -13.85 4.06
N ARG A 379 10.32 -15.04 4.47
CA ARG A 379 9.68 -15.15 5.78
C ARG A 379 10.69 -14.54 6.75
N THR A 380 10.48 -13.31 7.14
CA THR A 380 11.04 -12.83 8.38
C THR A 380 10.39 -13.71 9.43
N SER A 381 11.12 -14.73 9.81
CA SER A 381 10.93 -15.50 11.04
C SER A 381 11.29 -14.60 12.24
N LEU A 382 10.72 -13.40 12.23
CA LEU A 382 10.67 -12.48 13.35
C LEU A 382 9.18 -12.34 13.65
N GLU A 383 8.76 -13.10 14.69
CA GLU A 383 7.45 -13.04 15.34
C GLU A 383 6.33 -13.96 14.84
N ALA A 384 6.56 -15.25 14.87
CA ALA A 384 5.84 -16.09 15.84
C ALA A 384 6.94 -16.73 16.66
N PRO A 385 6.87 -16.80 18.00
CA PRO A 385 7.55 -17.88 18.67
C PRO A 385 7.05 -19.12 17.95
N GLU A 386 7.93 -19.83 17.25
CA GLU A 386 7.55 -21.17 16.76
C GLU A 386 6.85 -21.83 17.93
N PRO A 387 5.63 -22.35 17.74
CA PRO A 387 5.05 -23.18 18.78
C PRO A 387 6.14 -24.17 19.05
N CYS A 388 6.71 -24.11 20.24
CA CYS A 388 7.76 -24.95 20.80
C CYS A 388 7.71 -26.26 20.04
N GLY A 389 8.74 -26.58 19.24
CA GLY A 389 8.66 -27.63 18.21
C GLY A 389 8.37 -29.00 18.83
N LEU A 390 7.12 -29.21 19.15
CA LEU A 390 6.56 -30.49 19.57
C LEU A 390 6.46 -31.34 18.29
N THR A 391 7.56 -31.96 17.90
CA THR A 391 7.48 -33.04 16.91
C THR A 391 6.69 -34.20 17.53
N PRO A 392 5.74 -34.76 16.83
CA PRO A 392 5.01 -35.93 17.29
C PRO A 392 6.01 -37.04 17.70
N GLY A 393 6.02 -37.44 19.00
CA GLY A 393 6.94 -38.43 19.53
C GLY A 393 7.97 -37.91 20.55
N MET A 394 8.04 -36.59 20.81
CA MET A 394 8.87 -36.05 21.89
C MET A 394 8.28 -36.36 23.25
N THR A 395 9.16 -36.76 24.19
CA THR A 395 8.81 -36.95 25.61
C THR A 395 8.76 -35.57 26.32
N LEU A 396 8.11 -35.51 27.49
CA LEU A 396 8.15 -34.34 28.36
C LEU A 396 9.57 -33.91 28.74
N GLU A 397 10.47 -34.87 28.88
CA GLU A 397 11.89 -34.63 29.17
C GLU A 397 12.61 -33.95 28.01
N ASP A 398 12.30 -34.34 26.77
CA ASP A 398 12.88 -33.72 25.58
C ASP A 398 12.40 -32.27 25.43
N ILE A 399 11.15 -32.02 25.71
CA ILE A 399 10.53 -30.67 25.65
C ILE A 399 11.18 -29.79 26.74
N GLU A 400 11.31 -30.30 27.94
CA GLU A 400 11.89 -29.57 29.04
C GLU A 400 13.36 -29.25 28.78
N ARG A 401 14.14 -30.24 28.31
CA ARG A 401 15.54 -30.06 27.91
C ARG A 401 15.69 -28.96 26.88
N GLN A 402 14.85 -28.98 25.83
CA GLN A 402 14.90 -28.00 24.76
C GLN A 402 14.51 -26.59 25.24
N ALA A 403 13.48 -26.46 26.09
CA ALA A 403 13.05 -25.20 26.66
C ALA A 403 14.16 -24.57 27.55
N ILE A 404 14.83 -25.38 28.36
CA ILE A 404 15.93 -24.92 29.22
C ILE A 404 17.13 -24.49 28.36
N TYR A 405 17.51 -25.28 27.36
CA TYR A 405 18.61 -24.96 26.46
C TYR A 405 18.37 -23.64 25.70
N GLN A 406 17.21 -23.46 25.10
CA GLN A 406 16.86 -22.23 24.39
C GLN A 406 16.83 -21.00 25.31
N SER A 407 16.33 -21.14 26.52
CA SER A 407 16.36 -20.05 27.49
C SER A 407 17.80 -19.71 27.97
N LEU A 408 18.66 -20.68 28.08
CA LEU A 408 20.10 -20.46 28.38
C LEU A 408 20.79 -19.72 27.23
N GLU A 409 20.55 -20.10 25.98
CA GLU A 409 21.10 -19.41 24.80
C GLU A 409 20.63 -17.96 24.71
N ARG A 410 19.31 -17.72 24.79
CA ARG A 410 18.74 -16.35 24.76
C ARG A 410 19.32 -15.46 25.86
N ASN A 411 19.55 -15.99 27.03
CA ASN A 411 20.12 -15.27 28.17
C ASN A 411 21.66 -15.32 28.22
N GLN A 412 22.33 -15.73 27.13
CA GLN A 412 23.79 -15.80 27.07
C GLN A 412 24.41 -16.59 28.25
N TRP A 413 23.76 -17.70 28.62
CA TRP A 413 24.15 -18.58 29.74
C TRP A 413 24.17 -17.93 31.13
N LYS A 414 23.52 -16.75 31.28
CA LYS A 414 23.37 -16.07 32.58
C LYS A 414 22.26 -16.73 33.40
N LYS A 415 22.65 -17.66 34.31
CA LYS A 415 21.74 -18.51 35.09
C LYS A 415 20.63 -17.75 35.82
N MET A 416 20.91 -16.54 36.34
CA MET A 416 19.91 -15.74 37.07
C MET A 416 18.79 -15.20 36.17
N LEU A 417 19.11 -14.83 34.93
CA LEU A 417 18.10 -14.37 33.96
C LEU A 417 17.24 -15.53 33.47
N THR A 418 17.88 -16.69 33.19
CA THR A 418 17.22 -17.93 32.83
C THR A 418 16.24 -18.41 33.90
N CYS A 419 16.63 -18.33 35.18
CA CYS A 419 15.74 -18.66 36.32
C CYS A 419 14.49 -17.76 36.33
N ARG A 420 14.66 -16.47 36.10
CA ARG A 420 13.50 -15.53 36.03
C ARG A 420 12.59 -15.83 34.86
N GLU A 421 13.15 -16.08 33.68
CA GLU A 421 12.38 -16.41 32.48
C GLU A 421 11.56 -17.69 32.66
N LEU A 422 12.20 -18.76 33.12
CA LEU A 422 11.59 -20.08 33.32
C LEU A 422 10.78 -20.19 34.62
N ARG A 423 10.80 -19.16 35.47
CA ARG A 423 10.16 -19.14 36.81
C ARG A 423 10.54 -20.33 37.69
N ILE A 424 11.78 -20.76 37.64
CA ILE A 424 12.31 -21.85 38.46
C ILE A 424 13.43 -21.35 39.40
N SER A 425 13.69 -22.11 40.50
CA SER A 425 14.75 -21.77 41.42
C SER A 425 16.13 -22.03 40.81
N LYS A 426 17.16 -21.35 41.35
CA LYS A 426 18.55 -21.53 40.92
C LYS A 426 19.04 -22.99 41.11
N ASP A 427 18.61 -23.65 42.18
CA ASP A 427 18.96 -25.04 42.44
C ASP A 427 18.24 -26.01 41.50
N THR A 428 17.02 -25.70 41.12
CA THR A 428 16.28 -26.47 40.12
C THR A 428 16.96 -26.37 38.75
N LEU A 429 17.33 -25.16 38.33
CA LEU A 429 18.01 -24.94 37.05
C LEU A 429 19.36 -25.67 37.02
N ARG A 430 20.14 -25.60 38.13
CA ARG A 430 21.44 -26.27 38.23
C ARG A 430 21.31 -27.79 38.07
N ARG A 431 20.38 -28.42 38.80
CA ARG A 431 20.13 -29.88 38.71
C ARG A 431 19.69 -30.30 37.31
N LYS A 432 18.91 -29.48 36.63
CA LYS A 432 18.44 -29.77 35.28
C LYS A 432 19.54 -29.59 34.23
N ILE A 433 20.40 -28.62 34.37
CA ILE A 433 21.59 -28.45 33.51
C ILE A 433 22.50 -29.68 33.63
N GLU A 434 22.77 -30.14 34.87
CA GLU A 434 23.57 -31.34 35.15
C GLU A 434 22.87 -32.62 34.61
N HIS A 435 21.57 -32.77 34.86
CA HIS A 435 20.78 -33.92 34.43
C HIS A 435 20.74 -34.08 32.90
N TYR A 436 20.53 -32.97 32.17
CA TYR A 436 20.45 -32.97 30.71
C TYR A 436 21.80 -32.78 30.01
N GLY A 437 22.92 -32.67 30.75
CA GLY A 437 24.26 -32.49 30.17
C GLY A 437 24.42 -31.26 29.31
N LEU A 438 23.79 -30.13 29.71
CA LEU A 438 23.80 -28.89 28.91
C LEU A 438 25.08 -28.12 29.19
N HIS A 439 25.89 -27.85 28.17
CA HIS A 439 27.14 -27.12 28.24
C HIS A 439 27.09 -25.85 27.39
N ASN A 440 27.79 -24.81 27.85
CA ASN A 440 27.96 -23.59 27.07
C ASN A 440 28.94 -23.86 25.92
N PRO A 441 28.50 -23.71 24.65
CA PRO A 441 29.39 -23.95 23.51
C PRO A 441 30.58 -22.96 23.42
N ALA A 442 30.54 -21.86 24.17
CA ALA A 442 31.59 -20.84 24.19
C ALA A 442 32.67 -21.11 25.28
N GLU A 443 32.51 -22.11 26.16
CA GLU A 443 33.53 -22.51 27.15
C GLU A 443 34.37 -23.65 26.58
N PRO A 444 35.72 -23.53 26.54
CA PRO A 444 36.58 -24.61 26.11
C PRO A 444 36.47 -25.79 27.10
N GLN A 445 36.24 -27.00 26.57
CA GLN A 445 36.28 -28.25 27.36
C GLN A 445 37.67 -28.41 27.95
N GLU A 446 37.81 -28.24 29.27
CA GLU A 446 38.98 -28.75 29.98
C GLU A 446 38.98 -30.28 29.81
N LYS A 447 39.99 -30.77 29.10
CA LYS A 447 40.29 -32.20 29.03
C LYS A 447 40.73 -32.65 30.41
N GLU A 448 39.89 -33.43 31.07
CA GLU A 448 40.35 -34.26 32.19
C GLU A 448 41.44 -35.23 31.68
N GLY A 449 42.64 -35.08 32.22
CA GLY A 449 43.76 -36.00 32.09
C GLY A 449 43.70 -37.09 33.15
#